data_ad65c7722f571eaf6f24b5b33b54851a
#
_entry.id   ad65c7722f571eaf6f24b5b33b54851a
#
_cell.length_a   1.000
_cell.length_b   1.000
_cell.length_c   1.000
_cell.angle_alpha   90.00
_cell.angle_beta   90.00
_cell.angle_gamma   90.00
#
_symmetry.space_group_name_H-M   'P 1'
#
loop_
_entity.id
_entity.type
_entity.pdbx_description
1 polymer ?
#
loop_
_entity_poly.entity_id
_entity_poly.type
_entity_poly.pdbx_seq_one_letter_code
_entity_poly.pdbx_strand_id
1 'polypeptide(L)'
;MCGIVGYIGKNQAAPIVLDGLSKLEYRGYDSAGMAIFDGSKINITKSVGRLKVLQELTHDGATMPGNLGIGHTRWATHGAPSDVNSHPHFNEKGTIAVVHNGIIENYLPLKKKLESKGYHFISETDTEVLAHMLDYYYKGDPMGAIVKVLHRVEGSYALGILFSDFPGEMFAVRKDSPLIVGQSGEGCFIASDVPAILKYTRTVTYIDNQEIVRLTPEGLHIYNVDEEELEKESVTIDWDAEAAEKAGYEHFMLKEMYEQPKTVTDTISPRIRKNDIVIEELGMSDEDLLSVRKIHIVACGSAYHAGVTGKYVLEGLARIPVEVDLASEFRYRNPILEDGGMVVVISQSGETADTLAALRESKKRGFKVLGIVNVVGSSIAREADNVMYTWAGPEIAVATTKAYSCLLYTSDAADDSLR
;
A
#
# COMPACT_ATOMS: atom_id res chain seq x y z
N MET A 1 7.32 4.75 -4.41
CA MET A 1 6.70 4.36 -3.11
C MET A 1 7.63 3.37 -2.41
N CYS A 2 7.70 3.42 -1.09
CA CYS A 2 8.59 2.55 -0.30
C CYS A 2 7.96 1.18 -0.01
N GLY A 3 8.77 0.20 0.45
CA GLY A 3 8.32 -1.12 0.87
C GLY A 3 8.56 -1.36 2.36
N ILE A 4 7.55 -1.85 3.07
CA ILE A 4 7.63 -2.30 4.47
C ILE A 4 7.39 -3.80 4.54
N VAL A 5 8.20 -4.49 5.35
CA VAL A 5 7.98 -5.88 5.75
C VAL A 5 8.34 -6.02 7.23
N GLY A 6 7.53 -6.76 7.98
CA GLY A 6 7.87 -7.17 9.34
C GLY A 6 7.42 -8.60 9.59
N TYR A 7 8.10 -9.24 10.52
CA TYR A 7 7.83 -10.61 10.94
C TYR A 7 8.04 -10.77 12.43
N ILE A 8 7.15 -11.52 13.05
CA ILE A 8 7.29 -12.05 14.40
C ILE A 8 6.78 -13.50 14.41
N GLY A 9 7.58 -14.43 14.93
CA GLY A 9 7.17 -15.83 14.94
C GLY A 9 8.24 -16.79 15.37
N LYS A 10 8.20 -18.02 14.83
CA LYS A 10 9.08 -19.13 15.23
C LYS A 10 10.44 -19.14 14.51
N ASN A 11 10.48 -18.53 13.31
CA ASN A 11 11.66 -18.59 12.43
C ASN A 11 12.55 -17.36 12.59
N GLN A 12 13.76 -17.40 12.00
CA GLN A 12 14.63 -16.23 11.93
C GLN A 12 13.98 -15.13 11.08
N ALA A 13 13.87 -13.92 11.65
CA ALA A 13 13.17 -12.81 11.03
C ALA A 13 13.93 -12.22 9.83
N ALA A 14 15.27 -12.11 9.94
CA ALA A 14 16.07 -11.42 8.94
C ALA A 14 15.94 -12.02 7.52
N PRO A 15 16.05 -13.34 7.30
CA PRO A 15 15.85 -13.94 5.98
C PRO A 15 14.42 -13.71 5.42
N ILE A 16 13.41 -13.77 6.28
CA ILE A 16 11.99 -13.56 5.89
C ILE A 16 11.78 -12.11 5.48
N VAL A 17 12.29 -11.17 6.26
CA VAL A 17 12.22 -9.73 5.97
C VAL A 17 12.93 -9.41 4.65
N LEU A 18 14.14 -9.95 4.42
CA LEU A 18 14.87 -9.76 3.15
C LEU A 18 14.14 -10.36 1.95
N ASP A 19 13.57 -11.57 2.08
CA ASP A 19 12.77 -12.18 1.02
C ASP A 19 11.54 -11.31 0.67
N GLY A 20 10.80 -10.86 1.67
CA GLY A 20 9.66 -9.97 1.47
C GLY A 20 10.06 -8.62 0.85
N LEU A 21 11.15 -7.99 1.31
CA LEU A 21 11.66 -6.76 0.73
C LEU A 21 12.10 -6.94 -0.73
N SER A 22 12.60 -8.11 -1.11
CA SER A 22 12.98 -8.42 -2.49
C SER A 22 11.77 -8.36 -3.46
N LYS A 23 10.58 -8.68 -2.96
CA LYS A 23 9.31 -8.57 -3.71
C LYS A 23 8.77 -7.15 -3.76
N LEU A 24 9.33 -6.22 -2.97
CA LEU A 24 8.95 -4.81 -2.91
C LEU A 24 10.02 -3.85 -3.46
N GLU A 25 11.15 -4.36 -3.95
CA GLU A 25 12.24 -3.51 -4.46
C GLU A 25 11.79 -2.61 -5.62
N TYR A 26 10.78 -3.01 -6.38
CA TYR A 26 10.17 -2.17 -7.41
C TYR A 26 9.53 -0.88 -6.86
N ARG A 27 9.18 -0.86 -5.58
CA ARG A 27 8.59 0.31 -4.89
C ARG A 27 9.66 1.28 -4.37
N GLY A 28 10.87 0.81 -4.10
CA GLY A 28 11.98 1.63 -3.61
C GLY A 28 13.30 0.87 -3.70
N TYR A 29 14.34 1.53 -4.19
CA TYR A 29 15.63 0.91 -4.46
C TYR A 29 16.83 1.83 -4.22
N ASP A 30 16.62 2.99 -3.58
CA ASP A 30 17.71 3.93 -3.29
C ASP A 30 18.46 3.59 -2.01
N SER A 31 17.77 2.95 -1.08
CA SER A 31 18.35 2.45 0.15
C SER A 31 17.47 1.37 0.79
N ALA A 32 18.05 0.53 1.63
CA ALA A 32 17.35 -0.51 2.36
C ALA A 32 17.91 -0.66 3.78
N GLY A 33 17.11 -1.21 4.68
CA GLY A 33 17.58 -1.56 6.02
C GLY A 33 16.57 -2.38 6.79
N MET A 34 17.05 -2.96 7.88
CA MET A 34 16.24 -3.76 8.79
C MET A 34 16.66 -3.59 10.23
N ALA A 35 15.73 -3.80 11.14
CA ALA A 35 15.92 -3.86 12.58
C ALA A 35 15.46 -5.23 13.07
N ILE A 36 16.34 -5.97 13.74
CA ILE A 36 16.06 -7.31 14.28
C ILE A 36 16.33 -7.31 15.78
N PHE A 37 15.37 -7.81 16.54
CA PHE A 37 15.55 -8.04 17.98
C PHE A 37 16.22 -9.40 18.22
N ASP A 38 17.41 -9.40 18.81
CA ASP A 38 18.24 -10.60 19.00
C ASP A 38 17.97 -11.37 20.31
N GLY A 39 16.95 -10.94 21.06
CA GLY A 39 16.65 -11.46 22.40
C GLY A 39 17.16 -10.57 23.54
N SER A 40 17.99 -9.57 23.23
CA SER A 40 18.51 -8.61 24.22
C SER A 40 18.39 -7.14 23.77
N LYS A 41 18.58 -6.87 22.49
CA LYS A 41 18.55 -5.53 21.90
C LYS A 41 18.06 -5.55 20.45
N ILE A 42 17.73 -4.39 19.95
CA ILE A 42 17.41 -4.19 18.54
C ILE A 42 18.72 -3.90 17.77
N ASN A 43 19.10 -4.79 16.87
CA ASN A 43 20.21 -4.59 15.95
C ASN A 43 19.71 -4.00 14.65
N ILE A 44 20.36 -2.94 14.17
CA ILE A 44 19.94 -2.20 12.97
C ILE A 44 21.09 -2.25 11.96
N THR A 45 20.77 -2.65 10.73
CA THR A 45 21.67 -2.58 9.58
C THR A 45 20.94 -1.87 8.44
N LYS A 46 21.56 -0.85 7.88
CA LYS A 46 21.03 -0.06 6.77
C LYS A 46 22.14 0.28 5.78
N SER A 47 21.75 0.43 4.52
CA SER A 47 22.67 0.77 3.45
C SER A 47 22.00 1.60 2.36
N VAL A 48 22.72 2.53 1.80
CA VAL A 48 22.38 3.16 0.53
C VAL A 48 22.55 2.14 -0.60
N GLY A 49 21.73 2.23 -1.64
CA GLY A 49 21.74 1.35 -2.80
C GLY A 49 20.65 0.27 -2.73
N ARG A 50 20.71 -0.64 -3.68
CA ARG A 50 19.73 -1.71 -3.82
C ARG A 50 19.77 -2.70 -2.66
N LEU A 51 18.68 -3.43 -2.47
CA LEU A 51 18.54 -4.45 -1.43
C LEU A 51 19.72 -5.46 -1.39
N LYS A 52 20.32 -5.74 -2.55
CA LYS A 52 21.47 -6.62 -2.67
C LYS A 52 22.64 -6.19 -1.75
N VAL A 53 22.87 -4.89 -1.56
CA VAL A 53 23.91 -4.39 -0.66
C VAL A 53 23.61 -4.78 0.78
N LEU A 54 22.36 -4.64 1.22
CA LEU A 54 21.92 -5.07 2.55
C LEU A 54 22.05 -6.60 2.74
N GLN A 55 21.71 -7.39 1.71
CA GLN A 55 21.86 -8.85 1.71
C GLN A 55 23.34 -9.24 1.89
N GLU A 56 24.25 -8.63 1.14
CA GLU A 56 25.70 -8.87 1.25
C GLU A 56 26.24 -8.49 2.64
N LEU A 57 25.87 -7.30 3.17
CA LEU A 57 26.27 -6.83 4.51
C LEU A 57 25.82 -7.76 5.65
N THR A 58 24.67 -8.38 5.47
CA THR A 58 24.07 -9.24 6.50
C THR A 58 24.26 -10.74 6.23
N HIS A 59 25.00 -11.09 5.17
CA HIS A 59 25.15 -12.48 4.70
C HIS A 59 23.78 -13.16 4.58
N ASP A 60 22.87 -12.55 3.79
CA ASP A 60 21.47 -12.97 3.63
C ASP A 60 20.70 -13.11 4.96
N GLY A 61 21.02 -12.23 5.94
CA GLY A 61 20.41 -12.20 7.26
C GLY A 61 21.07 -13.10 8.29
N ALA A 62 22.08 -13.91 7.93
CA ALA A 62 22.71 -14.85 8.86
C ALA A 62 23.43 -14.17 10.04
N THR A 63 23.87 -12.92 9.88
CA THR A 63 24.55 -12.16 10.95
C THR A 63 23.58 -11.39 11.86
N MET A 64 22.28 -11.47 11.60
CA MET A 64 21.24 -10.78 12.38
C MET A 64 20.25 -11.80 12.98
N PRO A 65 20.65 -12.52 14.04
CA PRO A 65 19.79 -13.51 14.68
C PRO A 65 18.60 -12.84 15.38
N GLY A 66 17.47 -13.55 15.43
CA GLY A 66 16.26 -13.11 16.11
C GLY A 66 15.01 -13.50 15.34
N ASN A 67 13.90 -13.56 16.03
CA ASN A 67 12.61 -14.00 15.50
C ASN A 67 11.57 -12.86 15.40
N LEU A 68 12.01 -11.65 15.66
CA LEU A 68 11.22 -10.41 15.56
C LEU A 68 12.02 -9.37 14.78
N GLY A 69 11.42 -8.82 13.73
CA GLY A 69 12.10 -7.80 12.93
C GLY A 69 11.19 -7.04 11.99
N ILE A 70 11.66 -5.86 11.61
CA ILE A 70 11.06 -4.98 10.60
C ILE A 70 12.12 -4.56 9.58
N GLY A 71 11.70 -4.34 8.35
CA GLY A 71 12.58 -3.90 7.28
C GLY A 71 11.89 -2.98 6.29
N HIS A 72 12.71 -2.28 5.52
CA HIS A 72 12.26 -1.23 4.62
C HIS A 72 13.12 -1.13 3.36
N THR A 73 12.49 -0.85 2.23
CA THR A 73 13.14 -0.36 1.00
C THR A 73 12.62 1.03 0.70
N ARG A 74 13.55 1.98 0.46
CA ARG A 74 13.24 3.40 0.39
C ARG A 74 13.22 3.92 -1.05
N TRP A 75 12.28 4.83 -1.29
CA TRP A 75 12.30 5.81 -2.37
C TRP A 75 12.32 7.18 -1.71
N ALA A 76 13.45 7.88 -1.80
CA ALA A 76 13.69 9.12 -1.06
C ALA A 76 12.69 10.23 -1.40
N THR A 77 12.06 10.79 -0.37
CA THR A 77 11.21 11.99 -0.44
C THR A 77 11.82 13.14 0.37
N HIS A 78 12.36 12.85 1.56
CA HIS A 78 13.00 13.79 2.47
C HIS A 78 14.41 13.31 2.80
N GLY A 79 15.42 14.16 2.59
CA GLY A 79 16.83 13.83 2.74
C GLY A 79 17.39 12.94 1.61
N ALA A 80 18.59 13.25 1.15
CA ALA A 80 19.27 12.49 0.09
C ALA A 80 19.49 11.03 0.50
N PRO A 81 19.55 10.07 -0.46
CA PRO A 81 19.92 8.69 -0.17
C PRO A 81 21.28 8.62 0.56
N SER A 82 21.26 8.07 1.77
CA SER A 82 22.44 7.83 2.60
C SER A 82 22.11 6.78 3.66
N ASP A 83 23.12 6.16 4.27
CA ASP A 83 22.90 5.20 5.34
C ASP A 83 22.16 5.83 6.54
N VAL A 84 22.44 7.09 6.85
CA VAL A 84 21.77 7.82 7.94
C VAL A 84 20.29 8.04 7.66
N ASN A 85 19.96 8.45 6.43
CA ASN A 85 18.59 8.72 6.00
C ASN A 85 17.78 7.47 5.63
N SER A 86 18.43 6.29 5.60
CA SER A 86 17.74 5.01 5.37
C SER A 86 16.93 4.60 6.59
N HIS A 87 15.85 3.87 6.36
CA HIS A 87 15.07 3.23 7.43
C HIS A 87 15.69 1.87 7.82
N PRO A 88 15.44 1.38 9.05
CA PRO A 88 14.64 1.97 10.14
C PRO A 88 15.29 3.18 10.80
N HIS A 89 14.46 4.10 11.31
CA HIS A 89 14.87 5.13 12.26
C HIS A 89 14.68 4.63 13.70
N PHE A 90 15.42 5.21 14.64
CA PHE A 90 15.44 4.76 16.03
C PHE A 90 15.64 5.93 16.99
N ASN A 91 15.25 5.73 18.27
CA ASN A 91 15.51 6.70 19.33
C ASN A 91 16.99 6.66 19.76
N GLU A 92 17.48 7.69 20.45
CA GLU A 92 18.88 7.81 20.87
C GLU A 92 19.41 6.59 21.65
N LYS A 93 18.53 5.90 22.38
CA LYS A 93 18.88 4.72 23.18
C LYS A 93 18.93 3.42 22.36
N GLY A 94 18.45 3.43 21.13
CA GLY A 94 18.34 2.22 20.31
C GLY A 94 17.28 1.21 20.82
N THR A 95 16.34 1.66 21.65
CA THR A 95 15.31 0.82 22.28
C THR A 95 13.99 0.83 21.52
N ILE A 96 13.80 1.76 20.59
CA ILE A 96 12.61 1.87 19.73
C ILE A 96 13.09 2.01 18.30
N ALA A 97 12.56 1.17 17.41
CA ALA A 97 12.85 1.24 15.97
C ALA A 97 11.55 1.39 15.18
N VAL A 98 11.58 2.21 14.12
CA VAL A 98 10.42 2.54 13.29
C VAL A 98 10.78 2.47 11.81
N VAL A 99 9.94 1.80 11.02
CA VAL A 99 9.89 1.93 9.55
C VAL A 99 8.64 2.68 9.16
N HIS A 100 8.72 3.50 8.11
CA HIS A 100 7.64 4.40 7.71
C HIS A 100 7.54 4.52 6.20
N ASN A 101 6.33 4.38 5.69
CA ASN A 101 5.92 4.78 4.34
C ASN A 101 4.95 5.95 4.46
N GLY A 102 5.15 7.01 3.72
CA GLY A 102 4.31 8.20 3.73
C GLY A 102 5.09 9.48 3.96
N ILE A 103 4.41 10.50 4.45
CA ILE A 103 4.98 11.83 4.75
C ILE A 103 4.34 12.35 6.02
N ILE A 104 5.16 12.74 7.00
CA ILE A 104 4.71 13.47 8.19
C ILE A 104 4.78 14.97 7.89
N GLU A 105 3.66 15.54 7.49
CA GLU A 105 3.58 16.91 6.99
C GLU A 105 4.00 17.95 8.04
N ASN A 106 3.67 17.72 9.30
CA ASN A 106 4.01 18.61 10.41
C ASN A 106 5.33 18.24 11.13
N TYR A 107 6.25 17.52 10.49
CA TYR A 107 7.47 17.05 11.15
C TYR A 107 8.37 18.20 11.67
N LEU A 108 8.45 19.33 10.96
CA LEU A 108 9.30 20.45 11.35
C LEU A 108 8.91 21.08 12.71
N PRO A 109 7.66 21.45 12.98
CA PRO A 109 7.26 21.90 14.31
C PRO A 109 7.44 20.84 15.40
N LEU A 110 7.19 19.56 15.09
CA LEU A 110 7.42 18.45 16.03
C LEU A 110 8.91 18.27 16.35
N LYS A 111 9.79 18.34 15.33
CA LYS A 111 11.24 18.30 15.49
C LYS A 111 11.73 19.42 16.41
N LYS A 112 11.36 20.69 16.14
CA LYS A 112 11.73 21.83 16.99
C LYS A 112 11.29 21.65 18.43
N LYS A 113 10.10 21.09 18.65
CA LYS A 113 9.58 20.81 20.01
C LYS A 113 10.43 19.76 20.72
N LEU A 114 10.83 18.69 20.03
CA LEU A 114 11.66 17.62 20.59
C LEU A 114 13.08 18.12 20.86
N GLU A 115 13.66 18.91 19.95
CA GLU A 115 14.97 19.58 20.15
C GLU A 115 14.96 20.43 21.42
N SER A 116 13.87 21.18 21.67
CA SER A 116 13.70 21.97 22.91
C SER A 116 13.61 21.10 24.19
N LYS A 117 13.38 19.79 24.04
CA LYS A 117 13.36 18.80 25.11
C LYS A 117 14.68 18.02 25.25
N GLY A 118 15.67 18.37 24.41
CA GLY A 118 17.01 17.76 24.46
C GLY A 118 17.22 16.59 23.51
N TYR A 119 16.28 16.29 22.59
CA TYR A 119 16.47 15.27 21.56
C TYR A 119 17.39 15.77 20.45
N HIS A 120 18.29 14.91 19.99
CA HIS A 120 19.20 15.19 18.88
C HIS A 120 18.78 14.38 17.66
N PHE A 121 18.71 15.05 16.52
CA PHE A 121 18.36 14.44 15.25
C PHE A 121 19.63 14.24 14.41
N ILE A 122 19.77 13.05 13.85
CA ILE A 122 20.92 12.67 13.02
C ILE A 122 20.58 12.62 11.53
N SER A 123 19.29 12.45 11.20
CA SER A 123 18.83 12.36 9.82
C SER A 123 18.10 13.62 9.36
N GLU A 124 17.95 13.72 8.04
CA GLU A 124 17.17 14.77 7.37
C GLU A 124 15.74 14.32 7.06
N THR A 125 15.34 13.13 7.54
CA THR A 125 14.02 12.57 7.24
C THR A 125 12.94 13.10 8.19
N ASP A 126 11.71 13.08 7.71
CA ASP A 126 10.52 13.34 8.52
C ASP A 126 10.24 12.20 9.51
N THR A 127 10.73 11.00 9.23
CA THR A 127 10.45 9.78 10.01
C THR A 127 11.14 9.74 11.37
N GLU A 128 12.34 10.29 11.51
CA GLU A 128 13.06 10.26 12.78
C GLU A 128 12.27 10.92 13.93
N VAL A 129 11.41 11.90 13.58
CA VAL A 129 10.48 12.51 14.54
C VAL A 129 9.61 11.46 15.24
N LEU A 130 9.17 10.43 14.51
CA LEU A 130 8.30 9.38 15.08
C LEU A 130 9.03 8.57 16.14
N ALA A 131 10.28 8.17 15.89
CA ALA A 131 11.07 7.41 16.87
C ALA A 131 11.29 8.21 18.16
N HIS A 132 11.59 9.49 18.04
CA HIS A 132 11.77 10.38 19.20
C HIS A 132 10.45 10.72 19.91
N MET A 133 9.34 10.88 19.16
CA MET A 133 8.03 11.08 19.77
C MET A 133 7.58 9.85 20.56
N LEU A 134 7.79 8.65 20.02
CA LEU A 134 7.52 7.41 20.73
C LEU A 134 8.32 7.35 22.02
N ASP A 135 9.64 7.60 22.02
CA ASP A 135 10.46 7.65 23.23
C ASP A 135 9.96 8.70 24.24
N TYR A 136 9.57 9.88 23.76
CA TYR A 136 9.07 10.98 24.64
C TYR A 136 7.79 10.59 25.37
N TYR A 137 6.86 9.90 24.69
CA TYR A 137 5.56 9.50 25.26
C TYR A 137 5.60 8.13 25.93
N TYR A 138 6.61 7.30 25.64
CA TYR A 138 6.76 5.96 26.23
C TYR A 138 7.03 6.04 27.74
N LYS A 139 6.22 5.34 28.52
CA LYS A 139 6.32 5.21 29.96
C LYS A 139 6.08 3.77 30.42
N GLY A 140 6.59 2.80 29.62
CA GLY A 140 6.35 1.38 29.85
C GLY A 140 5.06 0.85 29.21
N ASP A 141 4.39 1.68 28.40
CA ASP A 141 3.16 1.34 27.68
C ASP A 141 3.32 1.74 26.20
N PRO A 142 3.58 0.76 25.30
CA PRO A 142 3.70 1.00 23.86
C PRO A 142 2.41 1.53 23.22
N MET A 143 1.25 0.96 23.58
CA MET A 143 -0.04 1.33 22.98
C MET A 143 -0.37 2.79 23.29
N GLY A 144 -0.34 3.19 24.53
CA GLY A 144 -0.58 4.58 24.94
C GLY A 144 0.45 5.56 24.37
N ALA A 145 1.71 5.12 24.11
CA ALA A 145 2.70 5.96 23.43
C ALA A 145 2.33 6.15 21.95
N ILE A 146 1.94 5.09 21.25
CA ILE A 146 1.50 5.12 19.85
C ILE A 146 0.30 6.04 19.70
N VAL A 147 -0.75 5.83 20.48
CA VAL A 147 -1.97 6.67 20.45
C VAL A 147 -1.63 8.16 20.62
N LYS A 148 -0.77 8.52 21.57
CA LYS A 148 -0.34 9.90 21.79
C LYS A 148 0.43 10.48 20.61
N VAL A 149 1.18 9.68 19.87
CA VAL A 149 1.86 10.07 18.63
C VAL A 149 0.82 10.30 17.53
N LEU A 150 -0.11 9.37 17.32
CA LEU A 150 -1.13 9.45 16.28
C LEU A 150 -2.01 10.71 16.39
N HIS A 151 -2.33 11.14 17.61
CA HIS A 151 -3.08 12.38 17.83
C HIS A 151 -2.32 13.67 17.50
N ARG A 152 -1.02 13.59 17.15
CA ARG A 152 -0.16 14.76 16.94
C ARG A 152 0.48 14.82 15.56
N VAL A 153 0.54 13.71 14.89
CA VAL A 153 1.11 13.64 13.53
C VAL A 153 0.04 13.95 12.49
N GLU A 154 0.42 14.75 11.50
CA GLU A 154 -0.40 15.07 10.34
C GLU A 154 0.26 14.49 9.10
N GLY A 155 -0.57 14.11 8.11
CA GLY A 155 -0.11 13.50 6.86
C GLY A 155 -0.49 12.03 6.75
N SER A 156 0.20 11.32 5.83
CA SER A 156 -0.03 9.91 5.54
C SER A 156 1.09 9.05 6.12
N TYR A 157 0.75 7.90 6.67
CA TYR A 157 1.74 6.98 7.22
C TYR A 157 1.28 5.51 7.20
N ALA A 158 2.26 4.62 7.01
CA ALA A 158 2.20 3.22 7.39
C ALA A 158 3.46 2.93 8.20
N LEU A 159 3.31 2.42 9.41
CA LEU A 159 4.38 2.24 10.38
C LEU A 159 4.51 0.78 10.79
N GLY A 160 5.76 0.32 10.93
CA GLY A 160 6.12 -0.86 11.72
C GLY A 160 7.02 -0.41 12.86
N ILE A 161 6.73 -0.85 14.09
CA ILE A 161 7.35 -0.33 15.31
C ILE A 161 7.78 -1.50 16.20
N LEU A 162 9.02 -1.41 16.70
CA LEU A 162 9.56 -2.33 17.70
C LEU A 162 9.94 -1.57 18.97
N PHE A 163 9.65 -2.19 20.12
CA PHE A 163 10.12 -1.76 21.43
C PHE A 163 10.97 -2.87 22.05
N SER A 164 12.19 -2.58 22.47
CA SER A 164 13.09 -3.58 23.05
C SER A 164 12.56 -4.22 24.34
N ASP A 165 11.75 -3.45 25.10
CA ASP A 165 11.16 -3.92 26.36
C ASP A 165 9.97 -4.85 26.14
N PHE A 166 9.50 -5.01 24.87
CA PHE A 166 8.40 -5.87 24.45
C PHE A 166 8.87 -6.86 23.38
N PRO A 167 9.75 -7.81 23.76
CA PRO A 167 10.41 -8.71 22.81
C PRO A 167 9.46 -9.71 22.11
N GLY A 168 8.24 -9.86 22.59
CA GLY A 168 7.20 -10.70 22.01
C GLY A 168 6.15 -9.94 21.21
N GLU A 169 6.38 -8.67 20.92
CA GLU A 169 5.37 -7.83 20.28
C GLU A 169 5.96 -6.96 19.16
N MET A 170 5.20 -6.81 18.09
CA MET A 170 5.42 -5.84 17.02
C MET A 170 4.14 -5.02 16.86
N PHE A 171 4.30 -3.72 16.62
CA PHE A 171 3.16 -2.84 16.40
C PHE A 171 3.15 -2.33 14.97
N ALA A 172 1.94 -2.19 14.42
CA ALA A 172 1.71 -1.63 13.10
C ALA A 172 0.54 -0.65 13.14
N VAL A 173 0.60 0.40 12.35
CA VAL A 173 -0.48 1.35 12.22
C VAL A 173 -0.43 2.02 10.85
N ARG A 174 -1.59 2.41 10.31
CA ARG A 174 -1.63 3.13 9.04
C ARG A 174 -2.61 4.31 9.05
N LYS A 175 -2.33 5.28 8.18
CA LYS A 175 -3.26 6.31 7.71
C LYS A 175 -2.91 6.67 6.28
N ASP A 176 -3.83 6.43 5.35
CA ASP A 176 -3.72 6.78 3.91
C ASP A 176 -2.53 6.17 3.14
N SER A 177 -1.64 5.44 3.81
CA SER A 177 -0.57 4.64 3.20
C SER A 177 -0.89 3.15 3.32
N PRO A 178 -0.63 2.30 2.30
CA PRO A 178 -1.01 0.89 2.33
C PRO A 178 -0.20 0.11 3.36
N LEU A 179 -0.91 -0.69 4.15
CA LEU A 179 -0.34 -1.68 5.06
C LEU A 179 -1.37 -2.79 5.30
N ILE A 180 -0.92 -4.02 5.22
CA ILE A 180 -1.70 -5.22 5.53
C ILE A 180 -1.01 -6.01 6.63
N VAL A 181 -1.76 -6.84 7.30
CA VAL A 181 -1.24 -7.82 8.25
C VAL A 181 -1.61 -9.22 7.80
N GLY A 182 -0.72 -10.17 8.04
CA GLY A 182 -0.92 -11.56 7.69
C GLY A 182 -0.63 -12.47 8.87
N GLN A 183 -1.27 -13.64 8.91
CA GLN A 183 -1.05 -14.64 9.94
C GLN A 183 -0.88 -16.03 9.32
N SER A 184 0.02 -16.83 9.87
CA SER A 184 0.22 -18.24 9.55
C SER A 184 0.52 -19.05 10.82
N GLY A 185 0.63 -20.38 10.70
CA GLY A 185 1.10 -21.24 11.81
C GLY A 185 2.54 -20.99 12.26
N GLU A 186 3.32 -20.24 11.48
CA GLU A 186 4.73 -19.91 11.74
C GLU A 186 4.91 -18.52 12.37
N GLY A 187 3.87 -17.67 12.37
CA GLY A 187 3.91 -16.33 12.95
C GLY A 187 3.06 -15.30 12.21
N CYS A 188 3.25 -14.04 12.56
CA CYS A 188 2.53 -12.89 12.03
C CYS A 188 3.44 -11.98 11.22
N PHE A 189 2.84 -11.28 10.26
CA PHE A 189 3.52 -10.45 9.26
C PHE A 189 2.86 -9.08 9.15
N ILE A 190 3.66 -8.08 8.85
CA ILE A 190 3.19 -6.82 8.25
C ILE A 190 3.82 -6.65 6.88
N ALA A 191 3.09 -6.08 5.94
CA ALA A 191 3.62 -5.74 4.63
C ALA A 191 2.89 -4.54 4.02
N SER A 192 3.60 -3.75 3.24
CA SER A 192 2.97 -2.68 2.46
C SER A 192 2.29 -3.17 1.19
N ASP A 193 2.50 -4.45 0.81
CA ASP A 193 1.83 -5.08 -0.32
C ASP A 193 1.82 -6.61 -0.16
N VAL A 194 0.78 -7.24 -0.69
CA VAL A 194 0.53 -8.70 -0.61
C VAL A 194 1.69 -9.56 -1.13
N PRO A 195 2.33 -9.28 -2.28
CA PRO A 195 3.42 -10.11 -2.80
C PRO A 195 4.57 -10.36 -1.82
N ALA A 196 4.78 -9.44 -0.87
CA ALA A 196 5.86 -9.54 0.11
C ALA A 196 5.71 -10.74 1.07
N ILE A 197 4.47 -11.15 1.37
CA ILE A 197 4.18 -12.18 2.37
C ILE A 197 3.44 -13.39 1.78
N LEU A 198 3.09 -13.36 0.50
CA LEU A 198 2.27 -14.39 -0.16
C LEU A 198 2.89 -15.80 -0.08
N LYS A 199 4.22 -15.90 -0.05
CA LYS A 199 4.96 -17.15 0.14
C LYS A 199 4.73 -17.80 1.52
N TYR A 200 4.46 -16.96 2.53
CA TYR A 200 4.37 -17.38 3.94
C TYR A 200 2.93 -17.51 4.43
N THR A 201 2.04 -16.67 3.89
CA THR A 201 0.61 -16.70 4.20
C THR A 201 -0.22 -16.14 3.06
N ARG A 202 -1.39 -16.77 2.85
CA ARG A 202 -2.45 -16.26 1.96
C ARG A 202 -3.57 -15.59 2.74
N THR A 203 -3.56 -15.72 4.06
CA THR A 203 -4.55 -15.12 4.94
C THR A 203 -4.07 -13.74 5.36
N VAL A 204 -4.75 -12.71 4.88
CA VAL A 204 -4.42 -11.31 5.17
C VAL A 204 -5.62 -10.59 5.76
N THR A 205 -5.34 -9.63 6.63
CA THR A 205 -6.34 -8.70 7.16
C THR A 205 -5.97 -7.30 6.72
N TYR A 206 -6.92 -6.62 6.11
CA TYR A 206 -6.78 -5.20 5.74
C TYR A 206 -7.11 -4.34 6.95
N ILE A 207 -6.18 -3.47 7.33
CA ILE A 207 -6.39 -2.51 8.42
C ILE A 207 -6.85 -1.16 7.85
N ASP A 208 -7.71 -0.47 8.58
CA ASP A 208 -8.22 0.84 8.19
C ASP A 208 -7.38 1.98 8.79
N ASN A 209 -7.73 3.22 8.45
CA ASN A 209 -6.99 4.38 8.93
C ASN A 209 -7.07 4.52 10.45
N GLN A 210 -5.91 4.74 11.07
CA GLN A 210 -5.74 4.90 12.52
C GLN A 210 -6.04 3.64 13.35
N GLU A 211 -6.19 2.48 12.73
CA GLU A 211 -6.17 1.23 13.44
C GLU A 211 -4.73 0.83 13.80
N ILE A 212 -4.58 0.37 15.03
CA ILE A 212 -3.30 -0.07 15.60
C ILE A 212 -3.36 -1.58 15.73
N VAL A 213 -2.37 -2.27 15.19
CA VAL A 213 -2.25 -3.72 15.29
C VAL A 213 -1.11 -4.07 16.23
N ARG A 214 -1.38 -4.89 17.22
CA ARG A 214 -0.41 -5.58 18.04
C ARG A 214 -0.27 -7.01 17.53
N LEU A 215 0.92 -7.34 17.05
CA LEU A 215 1.24 -8.67 16.54
C LEU A 215 2.12 -9.40 17.55
N THR A 216 1.76 -10.65 17.80
CA THR A 216 2.52 -11.61 18.63
C THR A 216 2.86 -12.85 17.80
N PRO A 217 3.71 -13.76 18.27
CA PRO A 217 3.94 -15.04 17.59
C PRO A 217 2.67 -15.87 17.41
N GLU A 218 1.69 -15.72 18.32
CA GLU A 218 0.44 -16.51 18.38
C GLU A 218 -0.68 -15.90 17.53
N GLY A 219 -0.67 -14.58 17.32
CA GLY A 219 -1.75 -13.91 16.60
C GLY A 219 -1.63 -12.40 16.53
N LEU A 220 -2.65 -11.79 15.97
CA LEU A 220 -2.77 -10.34 15.83
C LEU A 220 -4.04 -9.83 16.54
N HIS A 221 -3.94 -8.64 17.11
CA HIS A 221 -5.01 -7.93 17.77
C HIS A 221 -5.09 -6.52 17.20
N ILE A 222 -6.28 -6.08 16.81
CA ILE A 222 -6.50 -4.79 16.16
C ILE A 222 -7.27 -3.88 17.12
N TYR A 223 -6.82 -2.64 17.24
CA TYR A 223 -7.40 -1.65 18.16
C TYR A 223 -7.69 -0.34 17.41
N ASN A 224 -8.68 0.39 17.85
CA ASN A 224 -8.87 1.80 17.48
C ASN A 224 -7.98 2.73 18.33
N VAL A 225 -8.05 4.04 18.06
CA VAL A 225 -7.29 5.05 18.84
C VAL A 225 -7.79 5.25 20.26
N ASP A 226 -8.95 4.72 20.62
CA ASP A 226 -9.50 4.69 21.97
C ASP A 226 -9.10 3.41 22.74
N GLU A 227 -8.20 2.61 22.13
CA GLU A 227 -7.68 1.33 22.65
C GLU A 227 -8.77 0.24 22.80
N GLU A 228 -9.87 0.36 22.07
CA GLU A 228 -10.90 -0.67 22.00
C GLU A 228 -10.51 -1.71 20.95
N GLU A 229 -10.58 -3.00 21.31
CA GLU A 229 -10.27 -4.10 20.40
C GLU A 229 -11.36 -4.28 19.35
N LEU A 230 -10.94 -4.44 18.09
CA LEU A 230 -11.81 -4.58 16.93
C LEU A 230 -11.72 -5.98 16.36
N GLU A 231 -12.85 -6.57 16.02
CA GLU A 231 -12.91 -7.81 15.24
C GLU A 231 -12.89 -7.47 13.74
N LYS A 232 -12.00 -8.12 12.98
CA LYS A 232 -11.92 -8.00 11.53
C LYS A 232 -11.84 -9.34 10.85
N GLU A 233 -12.53 -9.44 9.72
CA GLU A 233 -12.44 -10.61 8.87
C GLU A 233 -11.13 -10.63 8.09
N SER A 234 -10.53 -11.81 8.01
CA SER A 234 -9.39 -12.09 7.16
C SER A 234 -9.85 -12.50 5.77
N VAL A 235 -9.10 -12.09 4.77
CA VAL A 235 -9.35 -12.44 3.36
C VAL A 235 -8.29 -13.44 2.91
N THR A 236 -8.71 -14.51 2.21
CA THR A 236 -7.78 -15.41 1.55
C THR A 236 -7.43 -14.89 0.17
N ILE A 237 -6.16 -14.75 -0.10
CA ILE A 237 -5.64 -14.30 -1.39
C ILE A 237 -5.48 -15.50 -2.32
N ASP A 238 -6.24 -15.52 -3.40
CA ASP A 238 -6.27 -16.62 -4.38
C ASP A 238 -5.17 -16.50 -5.45
N TRP A 239 -4.28 -15.52 -5.34
CA TRP A 239 -3.18 -15.36 -6.29
C TRP A 239 -2.23 -16.55 -6.24
N ASP A 240 -1.81 -17.00 -7.42
CA ASP A 240 -0.71 -17.94 -7.52
C ASP A 240 0.60 -17.26 -7.10
N ALA A 241 1.26 -17.82 -6.09
CA ALA A 241 2.56 -17.32 -5.62
C ALA A 241 3.61 -17.38 -6.73
N GLU A 242 3.55 -18.40 -7.62
CA GLU A 242 4.43 -18.51 -8.77
C GLU A 242 4.21 -17.38 -9.80
N ALA A 243 3.00 -16.83 -9.87
CA ALA A 243 2.70 -15.68 -10.72
C ALA A 243 3.45 -14.41 -10.29
N ALA A 244 3.82 -14.29 -9.02
CA ALA A 244 4.65 -13.20 -8.49
C ALA A 244 6.17 -13.44 -8.66
N GLU A 245 6.58 -14.54 -9.31
CA GLU A 245 7.98 -14.86 -9.59
C GLU A 245 8.33 -14.53 -11.05
N LYS A 246 9.64 -14.44 -11.34
CA LYS A 246 10.14 -14.16 -12.70
C LYS A 246 9.89 -15.30 -13.71
N ALA A 247 9.56 -16.50 -13.26
CA ALA A 247 9.27 -17.67 -14.11
C ALA A 247 10.31 -17.91 -15.24
N GLY A 248 11.59 -17.71 -14.94
CA GLY A 248 12.69 -17.88 -15.89
C GLY A 248 13.00 -16.66 -16.77
N TYR A 249 12.24 -15.58 -16.68
CA TYR A 249 12.57 -14.34 -17.40
C TYR A 249 13.65 -13.54 -16.65
N GLU A 250 14.47 -12.82 -17.39
CA GLU A 250 15.52 -11.96 -16.82
C GLU A 250 14.91 -10.81 -15.98
N HIS A 251 13.80 -10.22 -16.48
CA HIS A 251 13.13 -9.09 -15.87
C HIS A 251 11.62 -9.32 -15.72
N PHE A 252 11.02 -8.84 -14.65
CA PHE A 252 9.56 -8.86 -14.45
C PHE A 252 8.81 -8.20 -15.61
N MET A 253 9.26 -7.05 -16.07
CA MET A 253 8.63 -6.33 -17.18
C MET A 253 8.57 -7.20 -18.45
N LEU A 254 9.64 -7.94 -18.76
CA LEU A 254 9.66 -8.85 -19.91
C LEU A 254 8.61 -9.96 -19.75
N LYS A 255 8.55 -10.60 -18.59
CA LYS A 255 7.52 -11.59 -18.27
C LYS A 255 6.12 -11.01 -18.46
N GLU A 256 5.85 -9.85 -17.86
CA GLU A 256 4.57 -9.17 -17.89
C GLU A 256 4.14 -8.76 -19.31
N MET A 257 5.08 -8.40 -20.17
CA MET A 257 4.83 -8.17 -21.59
C MET A 257 4.33 -9.44 -22.29
N TYR A 258 4.91 -10.60 -21.98
CA TYR A 258 4.48 -11.88 -22.55
C TYR A 258 3.17 -12.40 -21.94
N GLU A 259 2.79 -11.96 -20.77
CA GLU A 259 1.53 -12.33 -20.12
C GLU A 259 0.31 -11.58 -20.68
N GLN A 260 0.49 -10.48 -21.43
CA GLN A 260 -0.62 -9.65 -21.94
C GLN A 260 -1.72 -10.44 -22.66
N PRO A 261 -1.43 -11.38 -23.60
CA PRO A 261 -2.49 -12.13 -24.29
C PRO A 261 -3.38 -12.89 -23.31
N LYS A 262 -2.76 -13.51 -22.29
CA LYS A 262 -3.49 -14.26 -21.26
C LYS A 262 -4.31 -13.31 -20.39
N THR A 263 -3.71 -12.26 -19.85
CA THR A 263 -4.39 -11.35 -18.91
C THR A 263 -5.53 -10.56 -19.56
N VAL A 264 -5.38 -10.20 -20.84
CA VAL A 264 -6.48 -9.60 -21.63
C VAL A 264 -7.62 -10.60 -21.78
N THR A 265 -7.30 -11.86 -22.10
CA THR A 265 -8.32 -12.93 -22.18
C THR A 265 -9.02 -13.14 -20.83
N ASP A 266 -8.29 -13.22 -19.76
CA ASP A 266 -8.82 -13.38 -18.40
C ASP A 266 -9.72 -12.19 -17.98
N THR A 267 -9.40 -10.98 -18.45
CA THR A 267 -10.19 -9.76 -18.21
C THR A 267 -11.50 -9.75 -18.99
N ILE A 268 -11.49 -10.16 -20.25
CA ILE A 268 -12.61 -9.98 -21.18
C ILE A 268 -13.54 -11.19 -21.19
N SER A 269 -12.97 -12.42 -21.29
CA SER A 269 -13.76 -13.63 -21.54
C SER A 269 -14.87 -13.89 -20.52
N PRO A 270 -14.72 -13.63 -19.21
CA PRO A 270 -15.80 -13.82 -18.25
C PRO A 270 -17.00 -12.89 -18.48
N ARG A 271 -16.79 -11.77 -19.17
CA ARG A 271 -17.80 -10.73 -19.44
C ARG A 271 -18.51 -10.91 -20.76
N ILE A 272 -18.02 -11.80 -21.63
CA ILE A 272 -18.66 -12.09 -22.93
C ILE A 272 -19.48 -13.37 -22.80
N ARG A 273 -20.81 -13.27 -22.95
CA ARG A 273 -21.73 -14.41 -22.90
C ARG A 273 -22.51 -14.48 -24.21
N LYS A 274 -22.14 -15.44 -25.09
CA LYS A 274 -22.70 -15.61 -26.44
C LYS A 274 -22.44 -14.38 -27.31
N ASN A 275 -23.44 -13.52 -27.48
CA ASN A 275 -23.36 -12.28 -28.26
C ASN A 275 -23.69 -11.04 -27.40
N ASP A 276 -23.53 -11.17 -26.09
CA ASP A 276 -23.88 -10.15 -25.13
C ASP A 276 -22.72 -9.89 -24.15
N ILE A 277 -22.65 -8.67 -23.62
CA ILE A 277 -21.68 -8.28 -22.61
C ILE A 277 -22.39 -8.22 -21.25
N VAL A 278 -21.92 -9.01 -20.31
CA VAL A 278 -22.50 -9.12 -18.98
C VAL A 278 -21.42 -8.83 -17.94
N ILE A 279 -21.54 -7.71 -17.24
CA ILE A 279 -20.61 -7.27 -16.19
C ILE A 279 -21.35 -7.35 -14.85
N GLU A 280 -21.52 -8.58 -14.32
CA GLU A 280 -22.24 -8.81 -13.06
C GLU A 280 -21.62 -8.07 -11.87
N GLU A 281 -20.30 -7.97 -11.86
CA GLU A 281 -19.53 -7.29 -10.80
C GLU A 281 -19.76 -5.77 -10.76
N LEU A 282 -20.30 -5.17 -11.84
CA LEU A 282 -20.61 -3.75 -11.87
C LEU A 282 -21.70 -3.37 -10.84
N GLY A 283 -22.64 -4.29 -10.57
CA GLY A 283 -23.66 -4.12 -9.53
C GLY A 283 -24.60 -2.93 -9.76
N MET A 284 -24.71 -2.46 -11.01
CA MET A 284 -25.59 -1.37 -11.44
C MET A 284 -26.72 -1.93 -12.31
N SER A 285 -27.91 -1.40 -12.14
CA SER A 285 -29.04 -1.73 -13.04
C SER A 285 -28.94 -0.96 -14.35
N ASP A 286 -29.62 -1.44 -15.38
CA ASP A 286 -29.77 -0.70 -16.67
C ASP A 286 -30.34 0.70 -16.46
N GLU A 287 -31.26 0.86 -15.51
CA GLU A 287 -31.84 2.18 -15.17
C GLU A 287 -30.79 3.11 -14.57
N ASP A 288 -29.91 2.60 -13.69
CA ASP A 288 -28.79 3.37 -13.13
C ASP A 288 -27.86 3.83 -14.25
N LEU A 289 -27.45 2.92 -15.14
CA LEU A 289 -26.56 3.21 -16.26
C LEU A 289 -27.18 4.23 -17.22
N LEU A 290 -28.44 4.05 -17.62
CA LEU A 290 -29.19 4.98 -18.51
C LEU A 290 -29.44 6.35 -17.86
N SER A 291 -29.36 6.44 -16.52
CA SER A 291 -29.49 7.71 -15.80
C SER A 291 -28.24 8.58 -15.86
N VAL A 292 -27.07 7.99 -16.22
CA VAL A 292 -25.79 8.69 -16.27
C VAL A 292 -25.79 9.71 -17.42
N ARG A 293 -25.56 10.98 -17.08
CA ARG A 293 -25.56 12.09 -18.05
C ARG A 293 -24.16 12.61 -18.36
N LYS A 294 -23.21 12.39 -17.48
CA LYS A 294 -21.81 12.79 -17.61
C LYS A 294 -20.92 11.85 -16.82
N ILE A 295 -19.73 11.57 -17.33
CA ILE A 295 -18.73 10.77 -16.64
C ILE A 295 -17.50 11.62 -16.35
N HIS A 296 -17.01 11.56 -15.12
CA HIS A 296 -15.74 12.13 -14.70
C HIS A 296 -14.76 10.99 -14.42
N ILE A 297 -13.73 10.83 -15.26
CA ILE A 297 -12.69 9.83 -15.06
C ILE A 297 -11.53 10.48 -14.31
N VAL A 298 -11.10 9.90 -13.20
CA VAL A 298 -10.06 10.47 -12.35
C VAL A 298 -8.99 9.41 -12.06
N ALA A 299 -7.74 9.70 -12.41
CA ALA A 299 -6.64 8.76 -12.26
C ALA A 299 -5.26 9.46 -12.21
N CYS A 300 -4.20 8.68 -11.95
CA CYS A 300 -2.81 9.14 -12.00
C CYS A 300 -1.99 8.29 -12.98
N GLY A 301 -0.92 8.87 -13.54
CA GLY A 301 0.08 8.17 -14.33
C GLY A 301 -0.51 7.47 -15.56
N SER A 302 -0.12 6.21 -15.78
CA SER A 302 -0.60 5.43 -16.94
C SER A 302 -2.11 5.17 -16.89
N ALA A 303 -2.70 5.01 -15.71
CA ALA A 303 -4.13 4.87 -15.56
C ALA A 303 -4.91 6.11 -16.06
N TYR A 304 -4.36 7.31 -15.89
CA TYR A 304 -4.91 8.53 -16.47
C TYR A 304 -4.98 8.44 -18.01
N HIS A 305 -3.92 7.93 -18.65
CA HIS A 305 -3.91 7.76 -20.12
C HIS A 305 -4.90 6.69 -20.58
N ALA A 306 -5.15 5.64 -19.81
CA ALA A 306 -6.25 4.71 -20.08
C ALA A 306 -7.61 5.43 -20.01
N GLY A 307 -7.80 6.29 -19.02
CA GLY A 307 -8.99 7.14 -18.90
C GLY A 307 -9.17 8.10 -20.09
N VAL A 308 -8.08 8.70 -20.60
CA VAL A 308 -8.13 9.54 -21.81
C VAL A 308 -8.59 8.74 -23.04
N THR A 309 -8.12 7.51 -23.19
CA THR A 309 -8.59 6.61 -24.26
C THR A 309 -10.07 6.27 -24.06
N GLY A 310 -10.45 5.88 -22.84
CA GLY A 310 -11.84 5.60 -22.48
C GLY A 310 -12.79 6.77 -22.76
N LYS A 311 -12.33 8.01 -22.55
CA LYS A 311 -13.12 9.19 -22.94
C LYS A 311 -13.55 9.16 -24.41
N TYR A 312 -12.59 8.97 -25.33
CA TYR A 312 -12.89 8.97 -26.75
C TYR A 312 -13.83 7.82 -27.15
N VAL A 313 -13.67 6.68 -26.52
CA VAL A 313 -14.54 5.51 -26.73
C VAL A 313 -15.95 5.81 -26.24
N LEU A 314 -16.13 6.22 -24.98
CA LEU A 314 -17.43 6.52 -24.38
C LEU A 314 -18.14 7.66 -25.09
N GLU A 315 -17.47 8.76 -25.44
CA GLU A 315 -18.06 9.87 -26.20
C GLU A 315 -18.45 9.44 -27.62
N GLY A 316 -17.64 8.56 -28.24
CA GLY A 316 -17.90 8.06 -29.59
C GLY A 316 -19.10 7.12 -29.66
N LEU A 317 -19.19 6.19 -28.76
CA LEU A 317 -20.12 5.07 -28.77
C LEU A 317 -21.37 5.36 -27.92
N ALA A 318 -21.22 5.68 -26.64
CA ALA A 318 -22.38 5.95 -25.76
C ALA A 318 -22.93 7.37 -25.88
N ARG A 319 -22.21 8.30 -26.53
CA ARG A 319 -22.60 9.69 -26.70
C ARG A 319 -22.85 10.46 -25.39
N ILE A 320 -22.14 10.05 -24.34
CA ILE A 320 -22.15 10.68 -23.02
C ILE A 320 -20.91 11.58 -22.91
N PRO A 321 -21.03 12.85 -22.44
CA PRO A 321 -19.88 13.72 -22.19
C PRO A 321 -18.95 13.13 -21.15
N VAL A 322 -17.64 13.10 -21.44
CA VAL A 322 -16.62 12.57 -20.51
C VAL A 322 -15.55 13.62 -20.25
N GLU A 323 -15.26 13.86 -18.99
CA GLU A 323 -14.15 14.69 -18.54
C GLU A 323 -13.09 13.81 -17.88
N VAL A 324 -11.81 14.05 -18.15
CA VAL A 324 -10.70 13.26 -17.57
C VAL A 324 -9.77 14.18 -16.82
N ASP A 325 -9.54 13.87 -15.55
CA ASP A 325 -8.70 14.64 -14.66
C ASP A 325 -7.54 13.83 -14.08
N LEU A 326 -6.41 14.50 -13.86
CA LEU A 326 -5.39 14.00 -12.95
C LEU A 326 -5.93 14.05 -11.51
N ALA A 327 -5.84 12.94 -10.79
CA ALA A 327 -6.39 12.85 -9.44
C ALA A 327 -5.73 13.86 -8.46
N SER A 328 -4.44 14.16 -8.64
CA SER A 328 -3.74 15.21 -7.89
C SER A 328 -4.37 16.59 -8.09
N GLU A 329 -4.78 16.93 -9.31
CA GLU A 329 -5.45 18.20 -9.61
C GLU A 329 -6.90 18.19 -9.12
N PHE A 330 -7.62 17.09 -9.39
CA PHE A 330 -9.02 16.94 -9.00
C PHE A 330 -9.26 17.18 -7.51
N ARG A 331 -8.42 16.60 -6.64
CA ARG A 331 -8.57 16.72 -5.18
C ARG A 331 -8.42 18.15 -4.65
N TYR A 332 -7.62 19.01 -5.34
CA TYR A 332 -7.31 20.35 -4.85
C TYR A 332 -8.06 21.48 -5.57
N ARG A 333 -8.48 21.28 -6.82
CA ARG A 333 -9.12 22.32 -7.61
C ARG A 333 -10.60 22.58 -7.32
N ASN A 334 -11.20 21.86 -6.36
CA ASN A 334 -12.63 21.95 -6.06
C ASN A 334 -13.51 21.76 -7.33
N PRO A 335 -13.52 20.54 -7.91
CA PRO A 335 -14.14 20.30 -9.22
C PRO A 335 -15.64 20.58 -9.22
N ILE A 336 -16.14 21.06 -10.35
CA ILE A 336 -17.58 21.21 -10.58
C ILE A 336 -18.09 19.85 -11.08
N LEU A 337 -18.94 19.22 -10.27
CA LEU A 337 -19.62 17.98 -10.62
C LEU A 337 -21.10 18.31 -10.86
N GLU A 338 -21.66 17.77 -11.93
CA GLU A 338 -23.03 18.06 -12.37
C GLU A 338 -23.98 16.94 -11.94
N ASP A 339 -25.23 17.28 -11.61
CA ASP A 339 -26.27 16.31 -11.23
C ASP A 339 -26.48 15.27 -12.34
N GLY A 340 -26.59 14.00 -11.96
CA GLY A 340 -26.64 12.88 -12.90
C GLY A 340 -25.26 12.47 -13.44
N GLY A 341 -24.18 13.02 -12.86
CA GLY A 341 -22.82 12.60 -13.16
C GLY A 341 -22.40 11.36 -12.37
N MET A 342 -21.50 10.57 -12.95
CA MET A 342 -20.81 9.45 -12.33
C MET A 342 -19.31 9.71 -12.32
N VAL A 343 -18.64 9.37 -11.23
CA VAL A 343 -17.17 9.45 -11.14
C VAL A 343 -16.58 8.05 -11.31
N VAL A 344 -15.63 7.90 -12.22
CA VAL A 344 -14.89 6.66 -12.46
C VAL A 344 -13.45 6.88 -11.98
N VAL A 345 -13.00 6.13 -11.00
CA VAL A 345 -11.61 6.18 -10.53
C VAL A 345 -10.84 4.96 -11.03
N ILE A 346 -9.67 5.20 -11.62
CA ILE A 346 -8.86 4.12 -12.21
C ILE A 346 -7.52 4.03 -11.46
N SER A 347 -7.20 2.84 -10.95
CA SER A 347 -5.92 2.57 -10.30
C SER A 347 -5.56 1.09 -10.38
N GLN A 348 -4.41 0.75 -10.95
CA GLN A 348 -3.93 -0.64 -10.99
C GLN A 348 -3.82 -1.22 -9.57
N SER A 349 -3.15 -0.54 -8.65
CA SER A 349 -2.95 -1.01 -7.26
C SER A 349 -4.20 -0.84 -6.38
N GLY A 350 -5.11 0.09 -6.74
CA GLY A 350 -6.20 0.50 -5.88
C GLY A 350 -5.77 1.24 -4.59
N GLU A 351 -4.48 1.64 -4.50
CA GLU A 351 -3.89 2.29 -3.34
C GLU A 351 -3.23 3.64 -3.69
N THR A 352 -3.51 4.19 -4.87
CA THR A 352 -2.96 5.49 -5.27
C THR A 352 -3.59 6.60 -4.43
N ALA A 353 -2.81 7.26 -3.60
CA ALA A 353 -3.27 8.22 -2.60
C ALA A 353 -4.16 9.34 -3.16
N ASP A 354 -3.75 9.96 -4.28
CA ASP A 354 -4.53 11.03 -4.89
C ASP A 354 -5.84 10.49 -5.50
N THR A 355 -5.82 9.30 -6.11
CA THR A 355 -7.03 8.67 -6.67
C THR A 355 -8.02 8.29 -5.56
N LEU A 356 -7.52 7.77 -4.44
CA LEU A 356 -8.34 7.47 -3.26
C LEU A 356 -8.92 8.75 -2.65
N ALA A 357 -8.15 9.83 -2.57
CA ALA A 357 -8.65 11.12 -2.10
C ALA A 357 -9.72 11.70 -3.02
N ALA A 358 -9.56 11.56 -4.34
CA ALA A 358 -10.57 11.97 -5.32
C ALA A 358 -11.87 11.17 -5.20
N LEU A 359 -11.78 9.84 -4.96
CA LEU A 359 -12.93 8.99 -4.65
C LEU A 359 -13.70 9.52 -3.43
N ARG A 360 -12.99 9.73 -2.31
CA ARG A 360 -13.60 10.22 -1.07
C ARG A 360 -14.23 11.60 -1.22
N GLU A 361 -13.58 12.52 -1.94
CA GLU A 361 -14.13 13.85 -2.24
C GLU A 361 -15.41 13.75 -3.09
N SER A 362 -15.44 12.85 -4.07
CA SER A 362 -16.63 12.61 -4.90
C SER A 362 -17.80 12.06 -4.08
N LYS A 363 -17.55 11.07 -3.23
CA LYS A 363 -18.58 10.50 -2.33
C LYS A 363 -19.10 11.52 -1.32
N LYS A 364 -18.22 12.35 -0.76
CA LYS A 364 -18.61 13.43 0.15
C LYS A 364 -19.57 14.42 -0.51
N ARG A 365 -19.48 14.60 -1.83
CA ARG A 365 -20.40 15.42 -2.64
C ARG A 365 -21.66 14.70 -3.10
N GLY A 366 -21.83 13.42 -2.74
CA GLY A 366 -23.02 12.63 -3.07
C GLY A 366 -23.00 11.97 -4.45
N PHE A 367 -21.82 11.90 -5.11
CA PHE A 367 -21.70 11.23 -6.41
C PHE A 367 -21.43 9.74 -6.25
N LYS A 368 -22.04 8.92 -7.13
CA LYS A 368 -21.69 7.51 -7.26
C LYS A 368 -20.28 7.37 -7.85
N VAL A 369 -19.49 6.47 -7.28
CA VAL A 369 -18.11 6.22 -7.70
C VAL A 369 -17.94 4.76 -8.12
N LEU A 370 -17.53 4.58 -9.38
CA LEU A 370 -17.07 3.30 -9.91
C LEU A 370 -15.55 3.22 -9.81
N GLY A 371 -15.03 2.19 -9.16
CA GLY A 371 -13.60 1.88 -9.13
C GLY A 371 -13.21 0.86 -10.19
N ILE A 372 -12.23 1.17 -11.04
CA ILE A 372 -11.58 0.18 -11.92
C ILE A 372 -10.20 -0.12 -11.35
N VAL A 373 -10.02 -1.33 -10.83
CA VAL A 373 -8.81 -1.73 -10.09
C VAL A 373 -8.35 -3.15 -10.46
N ASN A 374 -7.08 -3.46 -10.20
CA ASN A 374 -6.58 -4.82 -10.39
C ASN A 374 -6.49 -5.60 -9.07
N VAL A 375 -6.23 -4.93 -7.95
CA VAL A 375 -6.02 -5.59 -6.66
C VAL A 375 -7.33 -5.72 -5.91
N VAL A 376 -7.75 -6.97 -5.71
CA VAL A 376 -8.95 -7.31 -4.93
C VAL A 376 -8.74 -6.89 -3.47
N GLY A 377 -9.77 -6.26 -2.87
CA GLY A 377 -9.71 -5.81 -1.49
C GLY A 377 -8.86 -4.56 -1.24
N SER A 378 -8.33 -3.92 -2.29
CA SER A 378 -7.64 -2.63 -2.16
C SER A 378 -8.54 -1.53 -1.58
N SER A 379 -7.94 -0.43 -1.10
CA SER A 379 -8.69 0.68 -0.51
C SER A 379 -9.75 1.24 -1.44
N ILE A 380 -9.42 1.46 -2.73
CA ILE A 380 -10.40 1.91 -3.73
C ILE A 380 -11.51 0.86 -3.89
N ALA A 381 -11.17 -0.44 -3.95
CA ALA A 381 -12.17 -1.49 -4.10
C ALA A 381 -13.15 -1.57 -2.91
N ARG A 382 -12.69 -1.29 -1.71
CA ARG A 382 -13.54 -1.29 -0.51
C ARG A 382 -14.38 -0.02 -0.36
N GLU A 383 -13.89 1.11 -0.84
CA GLU A 383 -14.53 2.40 -0.63
C GLU A 383 -15.41 2.86 -1.81
N ALA A 384 -15.21 2.34 -3.02
CA ALA A 384 -16.06 2.64 -4.18
C ALA A 384 -17.49 2.06 -4.01
N ASP A 385 -18.48 2.66 -4.65
CA ASP A 385 -19.85 2.14 -4.60
C ASP A 385 -20.01 0.91 -5.49
N ASN A 386 -19.28 0.87 -6.60
CA ASN A 386 -19.21 -0.24 -7.54
C ASN A 386 -17.77 -0.47 -7.96
N VAL A 387 -17.41 -1.71 -8.32
CA VAL A 387 -16.02 -2.07 -8.64
C VAL A 387 -15.97 -2.98 -9.86
N MET A 388 -15.04 -2.69 -10.77
CA MET A 388 -14.65 -3.59 -11.86
C MET A 388 -13.18 -3.98 -11.68
N TYR A 389 -12.90 -5.29 -11.74
CA TYR A 389 -11.53 -5.81 -11.64
C TYR A 389 -10.93 -6.09 -13.03
N THR A 390 -9.67 -5.72 -13.23
CA THR A 390 -8.97 -5.98 -14.51
C THR A 390 -8.40 -7.40 -14.63
N TRP A 391 -8.34 -8.16 -13.56
CA TRP A 391 -7.83 -9.54 -13.51
C TRP A 391 -6.46 -9.75 -14.17
N ALA A 392 -5.62 -8.70 -14.20
CA ALA A 392 -4.28 -8.76 -14.77
C ALA A 392 -3.28 -9.58 -13.94
N GLY A 393 -3.68 -10.03 -12.75
CA GLY A 393 -2.78 -10.68 -11.79
C GLY A 393 -1.73 -9.72 -11.21
N PRO A 394 -0.74 -10.21 -10.46
CA PRO A 394 0.28 -9.38 -9.85
C PRO A 394 1.17 -8.76 -10.94
N GLU A 395 1.31 -7.43 -10.93
CA GLU A 395 2.25 -6.66 -11.76
C GLU A 395 3.30 -6.03 -10.85
N ILE A 396 4.57 -6.40 -11.06
CA ILE A 396 5.69 -6.06 -10.18
C ILE A 396 6.63 -5.03 -10.84
N ALA A 397 6.68 -4.98 -12.17
CA ALA A 397 7.46 -3.98 -12.88
C ALA A 397 6.95 -2.57 -12.58
N VAL A 398 7.88 -1.62 -12.39
CA VAL A 398 7.53 -0.20 -12.12
C VAL A 398 6.76 0.39 -13.30
N ALA A 399 7.21 0.14 -14.52
CA ALA A 399 6.51 0.54 -15.72
C ALA A 399 5.42 -0.50 -16.02
N THR A 400 4.17 -0.07 -16.01
CA THR A 400 3.01 -0.94 -16.28
C THR A 400 3.00 -1.42 -17.73
N THR A 401 2.60 -2.66 -17.93
CA THR A 401 2.43 -3.30 -19.26
C THR A 401 1.09 -4.00 -19.36
N LYS A 402 0.97 -5.19 -18.77
CA LYS A 402 -0.25 -6.01 -18.83
C LYS A 402 -1.46 -5.36 -18.15
N ALA A 403 -1.25 -4.72 -17.00
CA ALA A 403 -2.33 -4.03 -16.31
C ALA A 403 -2.86 -2.85 -17.14
N TYR A 404 -1.99 -2.09 -17.82
CA TYR A 404 -2.43 -1.01 -18.71
C TYR A 404 -3.30 -1.53 -19.85
N SER A 405 -2.91 -2.62 -20.52
CA SER A 405 -3.70 -3.25 -21.57
C SER A 405 -5.09 -3.68 -21.05
N CYS A 406 -5.13 -4.28 -19.84
CA CYS A 406 -6.40 -4.67 -19.23
C CYS A 406 -7.25 -3.45 -18.83
N LEU A 407 -6.66 -2.34 -18.37
CA LEU A 407 -7.36 -1.09 -18.08
C LEU A 407 -8.01 -0.50 -19.33
N LEU A 408 -7.32 -0.51 -20.48
CA LEU A 408 -7.88 -0.06 -21.75
C LEU A 408 -9.13 -0.87 -22.12
N TYR A 409 -9.04 -2.20 -22.07
CA TYR A 409 -10.18 -3.07 -22.39
C TYR A 409 -11.31 -2.96 -21.37
N THR A 410 -11.01 -2.75 -20.09
CA THR A 410 -12.03 -2.55 -19.06
C THR A 410 -12.78 -1.22 -19.26
N SER A 411 -12.06 -0.19 -19.68
CA SER A 411 -12.66 1.11 -20.02
C SER A 411 -13.55 1.03 -21.25
N ASP A 412 -13.22 0.17 -22.21
CA ASP A 412 -14.02 -0.10 -23.40
C ASP A 412 -15.26 -0.95 -23.07
N ALA A 413 -15.11 -1.99 -22.26
CA ALA A 413 -16.20 -2.86 -21.83
C ALA A 413 -17.29 -2.12 -21.02
N ALA A 414 -16.93 -1.07 -20.28
CA ALA A 414 -17.91 -0.22 -19.58
C ALA A 414 -18.85 0.51 -20.55
N ASP A 415 -18.44 0.73 -21.80
CA ASP A 415 -19.23 1.37 -22.83
C ASP A 415 -20.34 0.46 -23.38
N ASP A 416 -20.04 -0.81 -23.61
CA ASP A 416 -21.04 -1.75 -24.14
C ASP A 416 -22.19 -2.01 -23.15
N SER A 417 -21.97 -1.78 -21.84
CA SER A 417 -23.02 -1.84 -20.81
C SER A 417 -23.96 -0.60 -20.81
N LEU A 418 -23.56 0.49 -21.47
CA LEU A 418 -24.36 1.73 -21.60
C LEU A 418 -25.18 1.81 -22.89
N ARG A 419 -25.12 0.79 -23.75
CA ARG A 419 -25.93 0.65 -24.95
C ARG A 419 -27.18 -0.16 -24.74
#